data_7f877db5f97ea07903f9f07f3385f724
#
_entry.id   7f877db5f97ea07903f9f07f3385f724
#
_cell.length_a   1.000
_cell.length_b   1.000
_cell.length_c   1.000
_cell.angle_alpha   90.00
_cell.angle_beta   90.00
_cell.angle_gamma   90.00
#
_symmetry.space_group_name_H-M   'P 1'
#
loop_
_entity.id
_entity.type
_entity.pdbx_description
1 polymer ?
#
loop_
_entity_poly.entity_id
_entity_poly.type
_entity_poly.pdbx_seq_one_letter_code
_entity_poly.pdbx_strand_id
1 'polypeptide(L)'
;MKLELNLESFDKGLEVLSKEYRIFAPKAFPQRGTYSDTDVVKYSVVSSFDEMVWDRKSNFSPKETFLPINEVLFYFTESEFRESSINDRKTLVFLRACDLNAVKRVDQIYLGNGEEEDYYYKRNREKVKFVLVGCQKSYRNCFCVSMDSNRADDYHAAMNIRDGKIFLDIRDEDLNVFEGSPTDFELDYVKENLFKVNVPDKVDFNHMKDHKMWDEYDARCIACGRCNFTCPTCTCYSMQDIFYRENENVGE
;
A
#
# COMPACT_ATOMS: atom_id res chain seq x y z
N MET A 1 4.65 14.54 17.97
CA MET A 1 5.02 15.98 17.82
C MET A 1 4.33 16.52 16.58
N LYS A 2 3.71 17.71 16.66
CA LYS A 2 3.03 18.31 15.51
C LYS A 2 3.77 19.54 15.01
N LEU A 3 4.04 19.60 13.70
CA LEU A 3 4.84 20.64 13.03
C LEU A 3 4.14 21.19 11.80
N GLU A 4 4.32 22.47 11.54
CA GLU A 4 4.08 23.11 10.25
C GLU A 4 5.42 23.37 9.57
N LEU A 5 5.56 22.95 8.30
CA LEU A 5 6.77 23.11 7.50
C LEU A 5 6.44 23.50 6.06
N ASN A 6 7.40 24.14 5.40
CA ASN A 6 7.36 24.35 3.97
C ASN A 6 7.88 23.11 3.22
N LEU A 7 7.72 23.09 1.89
CA LEU A 7 8.12 21.98 1.05
C LEU A 7 9.63 21.71 1.10
N GLU A 8 10.45 22.76 1.16
CA GLU A 8 11.91 22.63 1.22
C GLU A 8 12.36 21.90 2.51
N SER A 9 11.80 22.29 3.67
CA SER A 9 12.08 21.62 4.95
C SER A 9 11.60 20.18 4.95
N PHE A 10 10.47 19.90 4.29
CA PHE A 10 9.97 18.54 4.14
C PHE A 10 10.92 17.68 3.29
N ASP A 11 11.38 18.20 2.15
CA ASP A 11 12.30 17.49 1.27
C ASP A 11 13.66 17.22 1.94
N LYS A 12 14.16 18.15 2.77
CA LYS A 12 15.36 17.90 3.61
C LYS A 12 15.14 16.74 4.58
N GLY A 13 13.97 16.65 5.20
CA GLY A 13 13.62 15.51 6.05
C GLY A 13 13.54 14.19 5.27
N LEU A 14 12.97 14.20 4.07
CA LEU A 14 12.95 13.04 3.19
C LEU A 14 14.36 12.59 2.80
N GLU A 15 15.27 13.54 2.52
CA GLU A 15 16.67 13.23 2.20
C GLU A 15 17.36 12.50 3.38
N VAL A 16 17.14 12.96 4.61
CA VAL A 16 17.68 12.29 5.82
C VAL A 16 17.10 10.88 5.94
N LEU A 17 15.76 10.72 5.83
CA LEU A 17 15.11 9.41 5.93
C LEU A 17 15.51 8.47 4.79
N SER A 18 15.83 8.97 3.61
CA SER A 18 16.23 8.17 2.46
C SER A 18 17.53 7.38 2.67
N LYS A 19 18.32 7.74 3.67
CA LYS A 19 19.56 7.01 4.05
C LYS A 19 19.25 5.64 4.66
N GLU A 20 18.11 5.53 5.37
CA GLU A 20 17.69 4.29 6.04
C GLU A 20 16.47 3.65 5.35
N TYR A 21 15.57 4.46 4.83
CA TYR A 21 14.28 4.01 4.28
C TYR A 21 14.26 4.10 2.76
N ARG A 22 13.59 3.13 2.14
CA ARG A 22 13.02 3.32 0.80
C ARG A 22 11.67 4.02 0.97
N ILE A 23 11.53 5.21 0.42
CA ILE A 23 10.33 6.05 0.60
C ILE A 23 9.41 5.83 -0.59
N PHE A 24 8.18 5.35 -0.34
CA PHE A 24 7.17 5.10 -1.35
C PHE A 24 5.99 6.06 -1.19
N ALA A 25 5.56 6.62 -2.32
CA ALA A 25 4.33 7.40 -2.44
C ALA A 25 3.68 7.18 -3.81
N PRO A 26 2.41 7.58 -4.00
CA PRO A 26 1.83 7.64 -5.34
C PRO A 26 2.65 8.56 -6.24
N LYS A 27 3.14 8.04 -7.38
CA LYS A 27 3.94 8.75 -8.37
C LYS A 27 3.33 8.58 -9.76
N ALA A 28 3.33 9.65 -10.58
CA ALA A 28 2.83 9.61 -11.93
C ALA A 28 3.89 9.11 -12.91
N PHE A 29 3.47 8.26 -13.82
CA PHE A 29 4.28 7.79 -14.96
C PHE A 29 3.58 8.23 -16.23
N PRO A 30 4.08 9.30 -16.89
CA PRO A 30 3.48 9.85 -18.09
C PRO A 30 3.42 8.84 -19.22
N GLN A 31 2.31 8.83 -19.95
CA GLN A 31 2.09 7.99 -21.14
C GLN A 31 2.25 6.47 -20.91
N ARG A 32 2.08 6.02 -19.63
CA ARG A 32 2.13 4.62 -19.21
C ARG A 32 0.77 4.06 -18.80
N GLY A 33 -0.31 4.81 -19.05
CA GLY A 33 -1.68 4.40 -18.75
C GLY A 33 -2.24 3.38 -19.76
N THR A 34 -3.53 3.13 -19.64
CA THR A 34 -4.24 2.19 -20.53
C THR A 34 -4.24 2.65 -21.99
N TYR A 35 -4.23 3.95 -22.21
CA TYR A 35 -4.14 4.58 -23.54
C TYR A 35 -2.84 5.36 -23.63
N SER A 36 -2.30 5.54 -24.84
CA SER A 36 -1.01 6.17 -25.09
C SER A 36 -0.89 7.63 -24.62
N ASP A 37 -2.02 8.30 -24.44
CA ASP A 37 -2.15 9.69 -23.99
C ASP A 37 -2.48 9.82 -22.49
N THR A 38 -2.55 8.70 -21.78
CA THR A 38 -2.91 8.69 -20.36
C THR A 38 -1.71 8.32 -19.48
N ASP A 39 -1.71 8.87 -18.26
CA ASP A 39 -0.74 8.53 -17.23
C ASP A 39 -1.22 7.38 -16.37
N VAL A 40 -0.28 6.66 -15.79
CA VAL A 40 -0.56 5.78 -14.66
C VAL A 40 0.01 6.37 -13.39
N VAL A 41 -0.76 6.34 -12.31
CA VAL A 41 -0.29 6.65 -10.96
C VAL A 41 -0.17 5.36 -10.19
N LYS A 42 1.01 5.08 -9.66
CA LYS A 42 1.27 3.91 -8.80
C LYS A 42 2.25 4.25 -7.70
N TYR A 43 2.30 3.41 -6.68
CA TYR A 43 3.30 3.54 -5.64
C TYR A 43 4.69 3.25 -6.22
N SER A 44 5.63 4.16 -5.96
CA SER A 44 7.02 4.04 -6.40
C SER A 44 7.92 4.80 -5.46
N VAL A 45 9.22 4.56 -5.57
CA VAL A 45 10.22 5.30 -4.80
C VAL A 45 10.20 6.77 -5.21
N VAL A 46 10.19 7.64 -4.22
CA VAL A 46 10.22 9.10 -4.34
C VAL A 46 11.35 9.68 -3.51
N SER A 47 11.87 10.82 -3.94
CA SER A 47 12.95 11.55 -3.27
C SER A 47 12.55 12.97 -2.85
N SER A 48 11.45 13.49 -3.38
CA SER A 48 10.94 14.83 -3.07
C SER A 48 9.41 14.86 -3.08
N PHE A 49 8.85 15.91 -2.50
CA PHE A 49 7.41 16.15 -2.50
C PHE A 49 6.82 16.30 -3.90
N ASP A 50 7.54 16.96 -4.81
CA ASP A 50 7.07 17.21 -6.18
C ASP A 50 6.87 15.93 -7.00
N GLU A 51 7.52 14.83 -6.62
CA GLU A 51 7.29 13.52 -7.24
C GLU A 51 6.00 12.84 -6.76
N MET A 52 5.40 13.31 -5.64
CA MET A 52 4.23 12.70 -5.01
C MET A 52 2.93 13.23 -5.62
N VAL A 53 1.98 12.35 -5.87
CA VAL A 53 0.68 12.68 -6.47
C VAL A 53 -0.45 12.51 -5.45
N TRP A 54 -1.08 13.65 -5.07
CA TRP A 54 -2.17 13.67 -4.08
C TRP A 54 -3.50 14.16 -4.64
N ASP A 55 -3.51 14.78 -5.81
CA ASP A 55 -4.69 15.35 -6.48
C ASP A 55 -5.58 14.30 -7.14
N ARG A 56 -5.09 13.08 -7.31
CA ARG A 56 -5.78 11.93 -7.91
C ARG A 56 -5.44 10.62 -7.19
N LYS A 57 -6.21 9.56 -7.49
CA LYS A 57 -5.98 8.23 -6.89
C LYS A 57 -4.85 7.49 -7.60
N SER A 58 -4.15 6.64 -6.85
CA SER A 58 -3.32 5.60 -7.45
C SER A 58 -4.18 4.58 -8.19
N ASN A 59 -3.67 4.07 -9.31
CA ASN A 59 -4.29 3.00 -10.08
C ASN A 59 -4.07 1.61 -9.45
N PHE A 60 -3.08 1.52 -8.54
CA PHE A 60 -2.68 0.29 -7.86
C PHE A 60 -2.57 0.54 -6.35
N SER A 61 -2.72 -0.51 -5.56
CA SER A 61 -2.60 -0.42 -4.11
C SER A 61 -1.13 -0.31 -3.65
N PRO A 62 -0.86 0.16 -2.42
CA PRO A 62 0.49 0.18 -1.85
C PRO A 62 1.01 -1.20 -1.43
N LYS A 63 0.21 -2.27 -1.53
CA LYS A 63 0.53 -3.57 -0.93
C LYS A 63 1.84 -4.19 -1.41
N GLU A 64 2.30 -3.87 -2.63
CA GLU A 64 3.60 -4.32 -3.15
C GLU A 64 4.80 -3.91 -2.27
N THR A 65 4.61 -2.93 -1.39
CA THR A 65 5.67 -2.46 -0.49
C THR A 65 5.90 -3.39 0.70
N PHE A 66 4.95 -4.27 1.03
CA PHE A 66 5.01 -5.22 2.14
C PHE A 66 4.54 -6.64 1.76
N LEU A 67 3.83 -6.79 0.65
CA LEU A 67 3.45 -8.05 0.05
C LEU A 67 3.92 -8.02 -1.42
N PRO A 68 5.14 -8.46 -1.73
CA PRO A 68 5.72 -8.36 -3.06
C PRO A 68 4.94 -9.22 -4.07
N ILE A 69 4.94 -8.78 -5.33
CA ILE A 69 4.25 -9.48 -6.43
C ILE A 69 4.86 -10.86 -6.66
N ASN A 70 6.18 -10.96 -6.52
CA ASN A 70 6.94 -12.19 -6.64
C ASN A 70 8.03 -12.20 -5.56
N GLU A 71 8.20 -13.31 -4.90
CA GLU A 71 9.23 -13.54 -3.89
C GLU A 71 9.77 -14.95 -4.04
N VAL A 72 11.08 -15.07 -4.14
CA VAL A 72 11.76 -16.36 -4.10
C VAL A 72 11.89 -16.75 -2.63
N LEU A 73 11.26 -17.87 -2.27
CA LEU A 73 11.30 -18.37 -0.90
C LEU A 73 12.64 -19.02 -0.59
N PHE A 74 13.10 -19.88 -1.48
CA PHE A 74 14.40 -20.55 -1.38
C PHE A 74 14.89 -21.02 -2.75
N TYR A 75 16.19 -21.20 -2.84
CA TYR A 75 16.85 -21.89 -3.93
C TYR A 75 17.14 -23.33 -3.52
N PHE A 76 17.04 -24.28 -4.42
CA PHE A 76 17.27 -25.68 -4.12
C PHE A 76 18.15 -26.37 -5.17
N THR A 77 18.83 -27.42 -4.70
CA THR A 77 19.54 -28.40 -5.50
C THR A 77 19.03 -29.80 -5.09
N GLU A 78 19.53 -30.86 -5.68
CA GLU A 78 19.19 -32.23 -5.29
C GLU A 78 19.43 -32.56 -3.79
N SER A 79 20.37 -31.86 -3.16
CA SER A 79 20.83 -32.20 -1.80
C SER A 79 20.78 -31.04 -0.82
N GLU A 80 20.58 -29.82 -1.29
CA GLU A 80 20.66 -28.60 -0.46
C GLU A 80 19.56 -27.63 -0.82
N PHE A 81 19.13 -26.84 0.15
CA PHE A 81 18.32 -25.64 -0.06
C PHE A 81 18.94 -24.44 0.62
N ARG A 82 18.70 -23.26 0.08
CA ARG A 82 19.19 -22.00 0.61
C ARG A 82 18.11 -20.93 0.48
N GLU A 83 17.82 -20.23 1.58
CA GLU A 83 16.93 -19.06 1.53
C GLU A 83 17.48 -17.98 0.61
N SER A 84 16.57 -17.26 -0.02
CA SER A 84 16.93 -16.10 -0.82
C SER A 84 17.53 -15.01 0.06
N SER A 85 18.36 -14.15 -0.52
CA SER A 85 18.91 -13.00 0.19
C SER A 85 17.79 -12.02 0.56
N ILE A 86 17.75 -11.66 1.84
CA ILE A 86 16.77 -10.73 2.37
C ILE A 86 17.19 -9.30 2.09
N ASN A 87 16.29 -8.49 1.58
CA ASN A 87 16.50 -7.04 1.54
C ASN A 87 16.15 -6.45 2.92
N ASP A 88 17.17 -6.05 3.69
CA ASP A 88 17.01 -5.53 5.05
C ASP A 88 16.66 -4.03 5.11
N ARG A 89 16.53 -3.36 3.98
CA ARG A 89 16.22 -1.94 3.94
C ARG A 89 14.81 -1.66 4.41
N LYS A 90 14.68 -0.79 5.41
CA LYS A 90 13.38 -0.31 5.92
C LYS A 90 12.58 0.40 4.82
N THR A 91 11.29 0.38 4.93
CA THR A 91 10.38 1.00 3.96
C THR A 91 9.45 1.99 4.66
N LEU A 92 9.32 3.19 4.10
CA LEU A 92 8.38 4.21 4.55
C LEU A 92 7.35 4.45 3.44
N VAL A 93 6.07 4.29 3.76
CA VAL A 93 4.99 4.38 2.77
C VAL A 93 4.03 5.49 3.13
N PHE A 94 3.87 6.45 2.23
CA PHE A 94 2.85 7.49 2.32
C PHE A 94 1.55 6.98 1.69
N LEU A 95 0.48 6.86 2.48
CA LEU A 95 -0.77 6.26 2.03
C LEU A 95 -1.99 6.92 2.67
N ARG A 96 -3.18 6.62 2.17
CA ARG A 96 -4.44 7.13 2.70
C ARG A 96 -5.05 6.19 3.73
N ALA A 97 -6.02 6.68 4.51
CA ALA A 97 -6.69 5.91 5.55
C ALA A 97 -7.32 4.61 5.03
N CYS A 98 -7.95 4.63 3.85
CA CYS A 98 -8.53 3.42 3.25
C CYS A 98 -7.47 2.35 2.93
N ASP A 99 -6.26 2.75 2.51
CA ASP A 99 -5.17 1.82 2.26
C ASP A 99 -4.60 1.27 3.58
N LEU A 100 -4.46 2.13 4.62
CA LEU A 100 -4.00 1.68 5.94
C LEU A 100 -4.99 0.70 6.60
N ASN A 101 -6.30 0.94 6.46
CA ASN A 101 -7.31 -0.03 6.91
C ASN A 101 -7.24 -1.35 6.12
N ALA A 102 -6.88 -1.29 4.83
CA ALA A 102 -6.66 -2.49 4.04
C ALA A 102 -5.43 -3.27 4.52
N VAL A 103 -4.34 -2.59 4.90
CA VAL A 103 -3.17 -3.24 5.54
C VAL A 103 -3.60 -4.04 6.77
N LYS A 104 -4.43 -3.46 7.66
CA LYS A 104 -4.95 -4.16 8.84
C LYS A 104 -5.71 -5.45 8.49
N ARG A 105 -6.42 -5.47 7.36
CA ARG A 105 -7.09 -6.68 6.88
C ARG A 105 -6.12 -7.74 6.37
N VAL A 106 -5.06 -7.32 5.69
CA VAL A 106 -3.99 -8.22 5.26
C VAL A 106 -3.23 -8.76 6.46
N ASP A 107 -2.89 -7.91 7.44
CA ASP A 107 -2.27 -8.32 8.71
C ASP A 107 -3.11 -9.41 9.42
N GLN A 108 -4.44 -9.25 9.48
CA GLN A 108 -5.34 -10.26 10.07
C GLN A 108 -5.26 -11.62 9.37
N ILE A 109 -5.07 -11.64 8.06
CA ILE A 109 -4.99 -12.88 7.27
C ILE A 109 -3.66 -13.57 7.50
N TYR A 110 -2.55 -12.84 7.44
CA TYR A 110 -1.22 -13.43 7.51
C TYR A 110 -0.68 -13.59 8.93
N LEU A 111 -1.09 -12.72 9.87
CA LEU A 111 -0.56 -12.73 11.24
C LEU A 111 -1.59 -13.18 12.28
N GLY A 112 -2.87 -13.22 11.97
CA GLY A 112 -3.93 -13.50 12.95
C GLY A 112 -4.96 -14.55 12.56
N ASN A 113 -4.80 -15.25 11.43
CA ASN A 113 -5.80 -16.21 10.93
C ASN A 113 -5.48 -17.68 11.22
N GLY A 114 -4.58 -17.97 12.14
CA GLY A 114 -4.20 -19.34 12.49
C GLY A 114 -3.38 -19.36 13.78
N GLU A 115 -2.87 -20.52 14.11
CA GLU A 115 -1.96 -20.71 15.26
C GLU A 115 -0.57 -20.14 14.97
N GLU A 116 -0.17 -20.14 13.69
CA GLU A 116 1.15 -19.69 13.24
C GLU A 116 1.01 -18.47 12.33
N GLU A 117 1.91 -17.51 12.53
CA GLU A 117 2.03 -16.33 11.67
C GLU A 117 2.78 -16.69 10.37
N ASP A 118 2.39 -16.08 9.24
CA ASP A 118 3.14 -16.24 8.01
C ASP A 118 4.51 -15.59 8.14
N TYR A 119 5.56 -16.41 8.09
CA TYR A 119 6.95 -15.98 8.31
C TYR A 119 7.42 -14.94 7.28
N TYR A 120 7.13 -15.15 6.00
CA TYR A 120 7.60 -14.28 4.92
C TYR A 120 6.89 -12.92 4.95
N TYR A 121 5.58 -12.93 5.18
CA TYR A 121 4.81 -11.70 5.34
C TYR A 121 5.29 -10.91 6.55
N LYS A 122 5.40 -11.54 7.72
CA LYS A 122 5.86 -10.91 8.95
C LYS A 122 7.20 -10.23 8.77
N ARG A 123 8.17 -10.93 8.21
CA ARG A 123 9.52 -10.44 7.92
C ARG A 123 9.53 -9.15 7.08
N ASN A 124 8.67 -9.09 6.05
CA ASN A 124 8.55 -7.92 5.19
C ASN A 124 7.78 -6.79 5.89
N ARG A 125 6.70 -7.14 6.60
CA ARG A 125 5.79 -6.20 7.26
C ARG A 125 6.43 -5.42 8.41
N GLU A 126 7.28 -6.06 9.20
CA GLU A 126 8.00 -5.45 10.32
C GLU A 126 8.97 -4.33 9.90
N LYS A 127 9.38 -4.30 8.65
CA LYS A 127 10.29 -3.28 8.10
C LYS A 127 9.54 -2.04 7.56
N VAL A 128 8.20 -2.05 7.58
CA VAL A 128 7.40 -1.01 6.94
C VAL A 128 6.76 -0.08 7.96
N LYS A 129 7.04 1.21 7.80
CA LYS A 129 6.36 2.29 8.52
C LYS A 129 5.42 3.05 7.59
N PHE A 130 4.34 3.57 8.16
CA PHE A 130 3.30 4.28 7.42
C PHE A 130 3.21 5.74 7.83
N VAL A 131 3.13 6.61 6.81
CA VAL A 131 2.75 8.02 6.96
C VAL A 131 1.35 8.18 6.38
N LEU A 132 0.39 8.45 7.24
CA LEU A 132 -1.00 8.65 6.86
C LEU A 132 -1.17 10.04 6.23
N VAL A 133 -1.63 10.10 4.99
CA VAL A 133 -1.92 11.35 4.31
C VAL A 133 -3.40 11.69 4.41
N GLY A 134 -3.71 12.85 4.96
CA GLY A 134 -5.06 13.37 5.12
C GLY A 134 -5.78 13.49 3.78
N CYS A 135 -7.03 13.09 3.74
CA CYS A 135 -7.84 13.07 2.54
C CYS A 135 -8.90 14.17 2.59
N GLN A 136 -8.68 15.28 1.89
CA GLN A 136 -9.56 16.45 1.92
C GLN A 136 -10.80 16.31 1.04
N LYS A 137 -10.71 15.50 -0.04
CA LYS A 137 -11.81 15.32 -0.99
C LYS A 137 -12.03 13.88 -1.36
N SER A 138 -13.28 13.54 -1.64
CA SER A 138 -13.68 12.26 -2.22
C SER A 138 -13.43 12.25 -3.72
N TYR A 139 -12.94 11.12 -4.25
CA TYR A 139 -12.82 10.89 -5.68
C TYR A 139 -14.04 10.11 -6.19
N ARG A 140 -14.21 10.08 -7.52
CA ARG A 140 -15.42 9.53 -8.17
C ARG A 140 -15.82 8.13 -7.67
N ASN A 141 -14.87 7.24 -7.45
CA ASN A 141 -15.14 5.85 -7.06
C ASN A 141 -14.81 5.57 -5.58
N CYS A 142 -14.75 6.59 -4.73
CA CYS A 142 -14.55 6.40 -3.31
C CYS A 142 -15.83 5.93 -2.63
N PHE A 143 -15.69 4.99 -1.69
CA PHE A 143 -16.76 4.48 -0.83
C PHE A 143 -16.26 4.21 0.60
N CYS A 144 -15.14 4.81 0.98
CA CYS A 144 -14.49 4.61 2.29
C CYS A 144 -15.38 4.98 3.48
N VAL A 145 -16.28 5.97 3.32
CA VAL A 145 -17.22 6.35 4.39
C VAL A 145 -18.24 5.24 4.66
N SER A 146 -18.73 4.57 3.60
CA SER A 146 -19.65 3.42 3.76
C SER A 146 -18.98 2.19 4.39
N MET A 147 -17.65 2.14 4.38
CA MET A 147 -16.84 1.02 4.90
C MET A 147 -16.15 1.38 6.22
N ASP A 148 -16.46 2.53 6.83
CA ASP A 148 -15.76 3.06 8.02
C ASP A 148 -14.22 3.05 7.89
N SER A 149 -13.71 3.22 6.66
CA SER A 149 -12.29 3.19 6.33
C SER A 149 -11.73 4.54 5.90
N ASN A 150 -12.48 5.63 6.11
CA ASN A 150 -12.08 7.01 5.86
C ASN A 150 -11.16 7.59 6.93
N ARG A 151 -11.01 6.90 8.08
CA ARG A 151 -10.13 7.24 9.20
C ARG A 151 -9.25 6.07 9.57
N ALA A 152 -8.07 6.34 10.12
CA ALA A 152 -7.18 5.33 10.67
C ALA A 152 -6.30 5.96 11.76
N ASP A 153 -5.95 5.19 12.79
CA ASP A 153 -5.20 5.67 13.95
C ASP A 153 -3.84 5.00 14.13
N ASP A 154 -3.61 3.87 13.44
CA ASP A 154 -2.42 3.05 13.54
C ASP A 154 -1.38 3.45 12.48
N TYR A 155 -0.75 4.61 12.70
CA TYR A 155 0.28 5.19 11.83
C TYR A 155 1.49 5.68 12.63
N HIS A 156 2.65 5.73 12.00
CA HIS A 156 3.91 6.21 12.59
C HIS A 156 4.06 7.73 12.48
N ALA A 157 3.53 8.30 11.39
CA ALA A 157 3.33 9.73 11.23
C ALA A 157 2.08 9.99 10.40
N ALA A 158 1.55 11.22 10.47
CA ALA A 158 0.43 11.64 9.61
C ALA A 158 0.67 13.06 9.09
N MET A 159 0.13 13.36 7.91
CA MET A 159 0.30 14.68 7.31
C MET A 159 -0.96 15.20 6.62
N ASN A 160 -1.15 16.51 6.68
CA ASN A 160 -2.02 17.26 5.79
C ASN A 160 -1.21 18.12 4.85
N ILE A 161 -1.76 18.35 3.66
CA ILE A 161 -1.20 19.27 2.65
C ILE A 161 -2.21 20.39 2.46
N ARG A 162 -1.88 21.62 2.85
CA ARG A 162 -2.78 22.77 2.74
C ARG A 162 -1.99 24.00 2.29
N ASP A 163 -2.44 24.69 1.25
CA ASP A 163 -1.89 25.96 0.79
C ASP A 163 -0.36 25.95 0.59
N GLY A 164 0.18 24.85 0.04
CA GLY A 164 1.63 24.68 -0.20
C GLY A 164 2.46 24.46 1.06
N LYS A 165 1.82 24.18 2.20
CA LYS A 165 2.45 23.84 3.47
C LYS A 165 2.11 22.41 3.85
N ILE A 166 2.97 21.80 4.66
CA ILE A 166 2.80 20.47 5.23
C ILE A 166 2.62 20.59 6.73
N PHE A 167 1.56 19.98 7.22
CA PHE A 167 1.26 19.82 8.65
C PHE A 167 1.54 18.37 8.99
N LEU A 168 2.53 18.09 9.83
CA LEU A 168 3.04 16.77 10.12
C LEU A 168 2.84 16.42 11.61
N ASP A 169 2.17 15.30 11.89
CA ASP A 169 2.06 14.70 13.22
C ASP A 169 2.99 13.47 13.28
N ILE A 170 4.07 13.56 14.04
CA ILE A 170 5.07 12.51 14.20
C ILE A 170 4.81 11.80 15.53
N ARG A 171 4.60 10.48 15.47
CA ARG A 171 4.38 9.61 16.62
C ARG A 171 5.55 8.66 16.89
N ASP A 172 6.32 8.34 15.86
CA ASP A 172 7.46 7.44 15.92
C ASP A 172 8.76 8.25 15.96
N GLU A 173 9.61 7.96 16.94
CA GLU A 173 10.87 8.70 17.17
C GLU A 173 11.85 8.58 16.00
N ASP A 174 11.88 7.44 15.30
CA ASP A 174 12.74 7.25 14.12
C ASP A 174 12.41 8.22 12.97
N LEU A 175 11.18 8.77 12.95
CA LEU A 175 10.73 9.73 11.94
C LEU A 175 10.91 11.19 12.38
N ASN A 176 11.49 11.44 13.57
CA ASN A 176 11.66 12.77 14.13
C ASN A 176 12.89 13.50 13.56
N VAL A 177 12.92 13.68 12.24
CA VAL A 177 14.02 14.33 11.50
C VAL A 177 13.60 15.64 10.85
N PHE A 178 12.32 16.01 10.94
CA PHE A 178 11.79 17.18 10.28
C PHE A 178 11.91 18.44 11.14
N GLU A 179 12.33 19.53 10.51
CA GLU A 179 12.43 20.84 11.13
C GLU A 179 11.25 21.72 10.70
N GLY A 180 10.48 22.22 11.67
CA GLY A 180 9.32 23.04 11.42
C GLY A 180 8.86 23.80 12.66
N SER A 181 7.85 24.65 12.50
CA SER A 181 7.25 25.39 13.60
C SER A 181 6.23 24.51 14.33
N PRO A 182 6.26 24.45 15.67
CA PRO A 182 5.21 23.75 16.42
C PRO A 182 3.82 24.29 16.07
N THR A 183 2.89 23.40 15.85
CA THR A 183 1.50 23.77 15.50
C THR A 183 0.53 22.75 16.09
N ASP A 184 -0.75 23.09 16.09
CA ASP A 184 -1.82 22.13 16.36
C ASP A 184 -2.75 22.04 15.15
N PHE A 185 -3.10 20.83 14.76
CA PHE A 185 -4.02 20.57 13.66
C PHE A 185 -4.73 19.23 13.85
N GLU A 186 -5.89 19.12 13.21
CA GLU A 186 -6.59 17.85 13.05
C GLU A 186 -6.33 17.31 11.66
N LEU A 187 -6.19 15.98 11.57
CA LEU A 187 -5.99 15.30 10.30
C LEU A 187 -7.27 15.37 9.45
N ASP A 188 -7.09 15.72 8.19
CA ASP A 188 -8.18 15.76 7.23
C ASP A 188 -8.68 14.37 6.87
N TYR A 189 -10.00 14.22 6.77
CA TYR A 189 -10.63 13.00 6.29
C TYR A 189 -11.94 13.30 5.58
N VAL A 190 -12.25 12.49 4.59
CA VAL A 190 -13.50 12.59 3.83
C VAL A 190 -14.68 12.23 4.74
N LYS A 191 -15.70 13.06 4.75
CA LYS A 191 -16.94 12.85 5.53
C LYS A 191 -18.06 12.25 4.68
N GLU A 192 -18.00 12.43 3.37
CA GLU A 192 -19.00 11.94 2.42
C GLU A 192 -18.35 11.41 1.14
N ASN A 193 -18.92 10.38 0.56
CA ASN A 193 -18.56 9.88 -0.75
C ASN A 193 -19.69 10.10 -1.76
N LEU A 194 -19.32 10.20 -3.04
CA LEU A 194 -20.30 10.32 -4.13
C LEU A 194 -21.17 9.07 -4.23
N PHE A 195 -20.61 7.89 -4.00
CA PHE A 195 -21.31 6.62 -3.99
C PHE A 195 -21.46 6.10 -2.56
N LYS A 196 -22.68 5.67 -2.24
CA LYS A 196 -22.96 4.90 -1.01
C LYS A 196 -22.99 3.43 -1.36
N VAL A 197 -22.26 2.64 -0.60
CA VAL A 197 -22.29 1.17 -0.64
C VAL A 197 -23.13 0.70 0.52
N ASN A 198 -24.11 -0.14 0.25
CA ASN A 198 -24.87 -0.80 1.31
C ASN A 198 -24.10 -2.06 1.72
N VAL A 199 -23.54 -2.03 2.92
CA VAL A 199 -22.81 -3.16 3.49
C VAL A 199 -23.83 -3.99 4.28
N PRO A 200 -24.07 -5.25 3.92
CA PRO A 200 -25.01 -6.10 4.65
C PRO A 200 -24.43 -6.51 6.00
N ASP A 201 -25.27 -6.57 7.02
CA ASP A 201 -24.89 -7.02 8.37
C ASP A 201 -24.40 -8.48 8.38
N LYS A 202 -24.93 -9.29 7.47
CA LYS A 202 -24.55 -10.70 7.30
C LYS A 202 -24.37 -11.03 5.82
N VAL A 203 -23.34 -11.77 5.51
CA VAL A 203 -23.09 -12.32 4.19
C VAL A 203 -23.41 -13.81 4.20
N ASP A 204 -24.35 -14.23 3.38
CA ASP A 204 -24.61 -15.65 3.11
C ASP A 204 -23.65 -16.13 2.01
N PHE A 205 -22.56 -16.76 2.44
CA PHE A 205 -21.53 -17.27 1.53
C PHE A 205 -22.03 -18.35 0.57
N ASN A 206 -23.02 -19.16 0.97
CA ASN A 206 -23.58 -20.18 0.09
C ASN A 206 -24.36 -19.54 -1.06
N HIS A 207 -25.17 -18.51 -0.74
CA HIS A 207 -25.89 -17.75 -1.76
C HIS A 207 -24.93 -16.94 -2.66
N MET A 208 -23.89 -16.34 -2.07
CA MET A 208 -22.89 -15.57 -2.82
C MET A 208 -22.10 -16.42 -3.79
N LYS A 209 -21.78 -17.67 -3.43
CA LYS A 209 -21.02 -18.59 -4.28
C LYS A 209 -21.73 -18.86 -5.62
N ASP A 210 -23.05 -19.03 -5.60
CA ASP A 210 -23.84 -19.39 -6.75
C ASP A 210 -24.56 -18.18 -7.38
N HIS A 211 -24.13 -16.95 -7.04
CA HIS A 211 -24.77 -15.75 -7.55
C HIS A 211 -24.43 -15.50 -9.03
N LYS A 212 -25.46 -15.21 -9.84
CA LYS A 212 -25.35 -14.99 -11.30
C LYS A 212 -24.35 -13.89 -11.72
N MET A 213 -23.97 -12.99 -10.84
CA MET A 213 -22.95 -11.98 -11.17
C MET A 213 -21.62 -12.61 -11.56
N TRP A 214 -21.32 -13.80 -11.05
CA TRP A 214 -20.06 -14.50 -11.38
C TRP A 214 -20.03 -14.92 -12.84
N ASP A 215 -21.16 -15.37 -13.40
CA ASP A 215 -21.27 -15.71 -14.82
C ASP A 215 -20.97 -14.48 -15.70
N GLU A 216 -21.46 -13.29 -15.28
CA GLU A 216 -21.19 -12.03 -15.99
C GLU A 216 -19.71 -11.65 -15.93
N TYR A 217 -19.08 -11.81 -14.76
CA TYR A 217 -17.64 -11.51 -14.61
C TYR A 217 -16.79 -12.49 -15.40
N ASP A 218 -17.09 -13.78 -15.36
CA ASP A 218 -16.38 -14.81 -16.11
C ASP A 218 -16.46 -14.58 -17.62
N ALA A 219 -17.62 -14.20 -18.14
CA ALA A 219 -17.81 -13.94 -19.56
C ALA A 219 -16.94 -12.79 -20.11
N ARG A 220 -16.52 -11.85 -19.27
CA ARG A 220 -15.67 -10.70 -19.66
C ARG A 220 -14.26 -10.73 -19.09
N CYS A 221 -13.92 -11.73 -18.27
CA CYS A 221 -12.62 -11.87 -17.69
C CYS A 221 -11.60 -12.33 -18.72
N ILE A 222 -10.50 -11.57 -18.88
CA ILE A 222 -9.37 -11.92 -19.77
C ILE A 222 -8.16 -12.43 -18.98
N ALA A 223 -8.35 -12.79 -17.70
CA ALA A 223 -7.32 -13.31 -16.81
C ALA A 223 -6.06 -12.41 -16.67
N CYS A 224 -6.20 -11.09 -16.80
CA CYS A 224 -5.07 -10.15 -16.74
C CYS A 224 -4.53 -9.89 -15.32
N GLY A 225 -5.17 -10.40 -14.26
CA GLY A 225 -4.75 -10.23 -12.86
C GLY A 225 -4.87 -8.81 -12.29
N ARG A 226 -5.36 -7.83 -13.06
CA ARG A 226 -5.40 -6.42 -12.63
C ARG A 226 -6.20 -6.19 -11.35
N CYS A 227 -7.26 -6.96 -11.13
CA CYS A 227 -8.05 -6.91 -9.90
C CYS A 227 -7.21 -7.21 -8.66
N ASN A 228 -6.26 -8.16 -8.75
CA ASN A 228 -5.37 -8.51 -7.65
C ASN A 228 -4.41 -7.36 -7.29
N PHE A 229 -3.89 -6.66 -8.28
CA PHE A 229 -2.97 -5.54 -8.06
C PHE A 229 -3.68 -4.27 -7.59
N THR A 230 -4.92 -4.06 -8.03
CA THR A 230 -5.71 -2.88 -7.68
C THR A 230 -6.31 -2.99 -6.28
N CYS A 231 -6.80 -4.17 -5.91
CA CYS A 231 -7.43 -4.39 -4.61
C CYS A 231 -6.37 -4.48 -3.50
N PRO A 232 -6.42 -3.57 -2.50
CA PRO A 232 -5.42 -3.54 -1.44
C PRO A 232 -5.56 -4.70 -0.44
N THR A 233 -6.70 -5.40 -0.43
CA THR A 233 -6.96 -6.54 0.46
C THR A 233 -6.86 -7.90 -0.25
N CYS A 234 -6.49 -7.92 -1.53
CA CYS A 234 -6.31 -9.19 -2.24
C CYS A 234 -5.03 -9.89 -1.78
N THR A 235 -5.17 -11.13 -1.35
CA THR A 235 -4.10 -12.00 -0.86
C THR A 235 -3.92 -13.25 -1.72
N CYS A 236 -4.54 -13.29 -2.90
CA CYS A 236 -4.41 -14.41 -3.83
C CYS A 236 -2.98 -14.49 -4.37
N TYR A 237 -2.37 -15.65 -4.26
CA TYR A 237 -1.06 -15.99 -4.81
C TYR A 237 -1.02 -17.44 -5.28
N SER A 238 -0.01 -17.80 -6.04
CA SER A 238 0.32 -19.18 -6.40
C SER A 238 1.78 -19.45 -6.07
N MET A 239 2.07 -20.68 -5.65
CA MET A 239 3.42 -21.17 -5.48
C MET A 239 3.79 -22.00 -6.70
N GLN A 240 5.04 -21.89 -7.13
CA GLN A 240 5.57 -22.59 -8.29
C GLN A 240 7.02 -22.96 -8.04
N ASP A 241 7.39 -24.20 -8.40
CA ASP A 241 8.78 -24.60 -8.50
C ASP A 241 9.27 -24.26 -9.90
N ILE A 242 10.32 -23.45 -9.98
CA ILE A 242 10.93 -23.01 -11.24
C ILE A 242 12.28 -23.70 -11.39
N PHE A 243 12.36 -24.67 -12.29
CA PHE A 243 13.61 -25.38 -12.61
C PHE A 243 14.41 -24.61 -13.66
N TYR A 244 15.72 -24.53 -13.46
CA TYR A 244 16.60 -23.87 -14.41
C TYR A 244 16.90 -24.75 -15.61
N ARG A 245 16.91 -24.16 -16.80
CA ARG A 245 17.06 -24.92 -18.06
C ARG A 245 18.42 -25.60 -18.21
N GLU A 246 19.45 -25.04 -17.63
CA GLU A 246 20.81 -25.56 -17.67
C GLU A 246 21.02 -26.72 -16.71
N ASN A 247 20.18 -26.86 -15.70
CA ASN A 247 20.22 -27.95 -14.74
C ASN A 247 18.83 -28.18 -14.14
N GLU A 248 18.17 -29.25 -14.58
CA GLU A 248 16.80 -29.61 -14.18
C GLU A 248 16.66 -29.97 -12.69
N ASN A 249 17.77 -30.13 -11.96
CA ASN A 249 17.77 -30.43 -10.53
C ASN A 249 18.05 -29.19 -9.66
N VAL A 250 18.13 -28.01 -10.26
CA VAL A 250 18.37 -26.75 -9.56
C VAL A 250 17.25 -25.77 -9.91
N GLY A 251 16.75 -25.07 -8.89
CA GLY A 251 15.64 -24.14 -9.09
C GLY A 251 15.37 -23.24 -7.90
N GLU A 252 14.24 -22.57 -7.99
CA GLU A 252 13.69 -21.66 -6.98
C GLU A 252 12.18 -21.88 -6.81
#